data_0a6dfd65f5d20de8dbe14320722c15e4
#
_entry.id   0a6dfd65f5d20de8dbe14320722c15e4
#
_cell.length_a   1.000
_cell.length_b   1.000
_cell.length_c   1.000
_cell.angle_alpha   90.00
_cell.angle_beta   90.00
_cell.angle_gamma   90.00
#
_symmetry.space_group_name_H-M   'P 1'
#
loop_
_entity.id
_entity.type
_entity.pdbx_description
1 polymer ?
#
loop_
_entity_poly.entity_id
_entity_poly.type
_entity_poly.pdbx_seq_one_letter_code
_entity_poly.pdbx_strand_id
1 'polypeptide(L)' 'VAFRQLDERLWNFLSEKVKLSDSQTVEMSHSDIAQALHSSREVVSRLLKKLESEQRLTLGRNRIEILR' A
#
# COMPACT_ATOMS: atom_id res chain seq x y z
N VAL A 1 -1.43 -14.55 12.70
CA VAL A 1 -0.78 -13.37 13.21
C VAL A 1 -1.35 -12.13 12.55
N ALA A 2 -1.72 -11.15 13.36
CA ALA A 2 -2.46 -9.98 12.90
C ALA A 2 -1.72 -9.18 11.83
N PHE A 3 -0.41 -9.06 11.94
CA PHE A 3 0.38 -8.29 10.98
C PHE A 3 0.36 -8.91 9.59
N ARG A 4 0.31 -10.22 9.54
CA ARG A 4 0.29 -10.92 8.26
C ARG A 4 -1.01 -10.65 7.50
N GLN A 5 -2.12 -10.61 8.22
CA GLN A 5 -3.41 -10.31 7.60
C GLN A 5 -3.45 -8.89 7.06
N LEU A 6 -2.88 -7.95 7.80
CA LEU A 6 -2.86 -6.56 7.38
C LEU A 6 -1.96 -6.37 6.16
N ASP A 7 -0.82 -7.08 6.11
CA ASP A 7 0.07 -7.06 4.95
C ASP A 7 -0.68 -7.51 3.70
N GLU A 8 -1.41 -8.61 3.80
CA GLU A 8 -2.16 -9.13 2.67
C GLU A 8 -3.28 -8.19 2.26
N ARG A 9 -3.98 -7.62 3.23
CA ARG A 9 -5.05 -6.67 2.94
C ARG A 9 -4.52 -5.43 2.24
N LEU A 10 -3.39 -4.92 2.72
CA LEU A 10 -2.77 -3.75 2.10
C LEU A 10 -2.35 -4.05 0.67
N TRP A 11 -1.68 -5.17 0.45
CA TRP A 11 -1.23 -5.56 -0.88
C TRP A 11 -2.41 -5.75 -1.83
N ASN A 12 -3.46 -6.45 -1.36
CA ASN A 12 -4.64 -6.68 -2.16
C ASN A 12 -5.35 -5.36 -2.49
N PHE A 13 -5.42 -4.45 -1.53
CA PHE A 13 -6.01 -3.14 -1.73
C PHE A 13 -5.28 -2.36 -2.82
N LEU A 14 -3.95 -2.32 -2.75
CA LEU A 14 -3.14 -1.61 -3.74
C LEU A 14 -3.23 -2.28 -5.11
N SER A 15 -3.18 -3.59 -5.15
CA SER A 15 -3.28 -4.33 -6.41
C SER A 15 -4.61 -4.09 -7.09
N GLU A 16 -5.68 -4.04 -6.33
CA GLU A 16 -7.01 -3.79 -6.86
C GLU A 16 -7.13 -2.37 -7.41
N LYS A 17 -6.56 -1.39 -6.71
CA LYS A 17 -6.55 -0.01 -7.19
C LYS A 17 -5.81 0.11 -8.52
N VAL A 18 -4.67 -0.53 -8.62
CA VAL A 18 -3.89 -0.55 -9.86
C VAL A 18 -4.69 -1.19 -10.99
N LYS A 19 -5.37 -2.28 -10.68
CA LYS A 19 -6.14 -3.02 -11.66
C LYS A 19 -7.31 -2.18 -12.20
N LEU A 20 -7.98 -1.45 -11.31
CA LEU A 20 -9.14 -0.63 -11.69
C LEU A 20 -8.74 0.60 -12.48
N SER A 21 -7.60 1.18 -12.17
CA SER A 21 -7.15 2.40 -12.84
C SER A 21 -6.34 2.15 -14.09
N ASP A 22 -6.06 0.89 -14.39
CA ASP A 22 -5.21 0.50 -15.53
C ASP A 22 -3.87 1.21 -15.50
N SER A 23 -3.34 1.41 -14.30
CA SER A 23 -2.09 2.10 -14.06
C SER A 23 -1.35 1.37 -12.95
N GLN A 24 -0.03 1.50 -12.91
CA GLN A 24 0.77 0.89 -11.86
C GLN A 24 0.97 1.82 -10.68
N THR A 25 0.38 3.01 -10.72
CA THR A 25 0.54 4.02 -9.69
C THR A 25 -0.77 4.25 -8.95
N VAL A 26 -0.69 4.25 -7.62
CA VAL A 26 -1.82 4.57 -6.75
C VAL A 26 -1.56 5.95 -6.15
N GLU A 27 -2.44 6.90 -6.42
CA GLU A 27 -2.31 8.27 -5.92
C GLU A 27 -3.08 8.43 -4.62
N MET A 28 -2.48 7.94 -3.54
CA MET A 28 -3.07 8.02 -2.20
C MET A 28 -1.98 8.29 -1.19
N SER A 29 -2.31 9.06 -0.16
CA SER A 29 -1.41 9.25 0.97
C SER A 29 -1.51 8.05 1.91
N HIS A 30 -0.52 7.92 2.81
CA HIS A 30 -0.55 6.86 3.81
C HIS A 30 -1.78 6.97 4.70
N SER A 31 -2.21 8.20 4.99
CA SER A 31 -3.42 8.43 5.78
C SER A 31 -4.67 7.93 5.06
N ASP A 32 -4.76 8.19 3.76
CA ASP A 32 -5.90 7.73 2.98
C ASP A 32 -5.99 6.21 2.97
N ILE A 33 -4.85 5.55 2.81
CA ILE A 33 -4.80 4.09 2.81
C ILE A 33 -5.18 3.55 4.20
N ALA A 34 -4.66 4.18 5.24
CA ALA A 34 -4.97 3.77 6.60
C ALA A 34 -6.47 3.85 6.90
N GLN A 35 -7.12 4.91 6.43
CA GLN A 35 -8.56 5.05 6.60
C GLN A 35 -9.31 3.94 5.87
N ALA A 36 -8.90 3.64 4.65
CA ALA A 36 -9.54 2.60 3.86
C ALA A 36 -9.41 1.23 4.50
N LEU A 37 -8.30 0.98 5.18
CA LEU A 37 -8.04 -0.30 5.82
C LEU A 37 -8.42 -0.33 7.29
N HIS A 38 -8.97 0.77 7.81
CA HIS A 38 -9.33 0.89 9.22
C HIS A 38 -8.13 0.63 10.13
N SER A 39 -6.99 1.20 9.75
CA SER A 39 -5.75 1.02 10.49
C SER A 39 -5.09 2.37 10.75
N SER A 40 -4.01 2.39 11.50
CA SER A 40 -3.30 3.63 11.78
C SER A 40 -2.32 3.96 10.66
N ARG A 41 -2.09 5.25 10.44
CA ARG A 41 -1.13 5.71 9.46
C ARG A 41 0.26 5.16 9.74
N GLU A 42 0.63 5.09 11.02
CA GLU A 42 1.94 4.59 11.40
C GLU A 42 2.16 3.15 10.98
N VAL A 43 1.17 2.30 11.22
CA VAL A 43 1.24 0.90 10.83
C VAL A 43 1.32 0.77 9.32
N VAL A 44 0.47 1.51 8.61
CA VAL A 44 0.48 1.48 7.14
C VAL A 44 1.84 1.94 6.61
N SER A 45 2.41 2.99 7.17
CA SER A 45 3.71 3.49 6.73
C SER A 45 4.80 2.43 6.90
N ARG A 46 4.77 1.71 8.02
CA ARG A 46 5.75 0.64 8.27
C ARG A 46 5.60 -0.49 7.27
N LEU A 47 4.36 -0.88 6.97
CA LEU A 47 4.11 -1.95 6.02
C LEU A 47 4.53 -1.55 4.62
N LEU A 48 4.24 -0.31 4.23
CA LEU A 48 4.65 0.18 2.92
C LEU A 48 6.17 0.21 2.78
N LYS A 49 6.87 0.63 3.82
CA LYS A 49 8.33 0.62 3.79
C LYS A 49 8.89 -0.80 3.70
N LYS A 50 8.24 -1.74 4.36
CA LYS A 50 8.63 -3.13 4.27
C LYS A 50 8.48 -3.65 2.85
N LEU A 51 7.36 -3.34 2.21
CA LEU A 51 7.11 -3.76 0.83
C LEU A 51 8.10 -3.10 -0.14
N GLU A 52 8.44 -1.84 0.11
CA GLU A 52 9.45 -1.15 -0.69
C GLU A 52 10.81 -1.83 -0.54
N SER A 53 11.15 -2.20 0.68
CA SER A 53 12.41 -2.92 0.96
C SER A 53 12.47 -4.25 0.22
N GLU A 54 11.32 -4.89 0.05
CA GLU A 54 11.23 -6.14 -0.69
C GLU A 54 11.13 -5.93 -2.20
N GLN A 55 11.21 -4.69 -2.64
CA GLN A 55 11.16 -4.32 -4.05
C GLN A 55 9.82 -4.69 -4.70
N ARG A 56 8.76 -4.67 -3.93
CA ARG A 56 7.42 -4.93 -4.44
C ARG A 56 6.73 -3.65 -4.91
N LEU A 57 7.15 -2.52 -4.34
CA LEU A 57 6.61 -1.22 -4.72
C LEU A 57 7.64 -0.14 -4.45
N THR A 58 7.37 1.06 -4.98
CA THR A 58 8.20 2.23 -4.74
C THR A 58 7.33 3.33 -4.17
N LEU A 59 7.77 3.95 -3.09
CA LEU A 59 7.04 5.03 -2.45
C LEU A 59 7.44 6.35 -3.06
N GLY A 60 6.43 7.15 -3.43
CA GLY A 60 6.63 8.51 -3.88
C GLY A 60 5.84 9.46 -3.01
N ARG A 61 5.87 10.74 -3.36
CA ARG A 61 5.14 11.76 -2.63
C ARG A 61 3.64 11.62 -2.92
N ASN A 62 2.89 11.19 -1.92
CA ASN A 62 1.45 10.94 -2.03
C ASN A 62 1.10 10.00 -3.17
N ARG A 63 2.01 9.07 -3.46
CA ARG A 63 1.73 8.07 -4.48
C ARG A 63 2.58 6.83 -4.24
N ILE A 64 2.11 5.71 -4.75
CA ILE A 64 2.76 4.42 -4.59
C ILE A 64 2.78 3.75 -5.95
N GLU A 65 3.96 3.38 -6.41
CA GLU A 65 4.11 2.68 -7.68
C GLU A 65 4.31 1.19 -7.42
N ILE A 66 3.44 0.38 -7.96
CA ILE A 66 3.52 -1.07 -7.79
C ILE A 66 4.49 -1.63 -8.83
N LEU A 67 5.48 -2.35 -8.35
CA LEU A 67 6.47 -3.00 -9.21
C LEU A 67 6.01 -4.41 -9.52
N ARG A 68 5.96 -4.76 -10.79
CA ARG A 68 5.57 -6.09 -11.24
C ARG A 68 6.67 -6.74 -12.04
#